data_9837ab871a3a4f15d788de4e7e74f3b6
#
_entry.id   9837ab871a3a4f15d788de4e7e74f3b6
#
_cell.length_a   1.000
_cell.length_b   1.000
_cell.length_c   1.000
_cell.angle_alpha   90.00
_cell.angle_beta   90.00
_cell.angle_gamma   90.00
#
_symmetry.space_group_name_H-M   'P 1'
#
loop_
_entity.id
_entity.type
_entity.pdbx_description
1 polymer ?
#
loop_
_entity_poly.entity_id
_entity_poly.type
_entity_poly.pdbx_seq_one_letter_code
_entity_poly.pdbx_strand_id
1 'polypeptide(L)'
;MRTEIKRRQFLAMTALSSIGACLSTDSLAQDHPKEAPPARFFFTTQGKTAMMNADGSGLRYFEFDEPDQVTWQPSAFFSDGRRVLFLSMETRRDGPGRPFGEYYHKTPTHIWIHDLDSGSLTEIATKNRMAPFYTPQILIKDERILMQVVRDGVAQTFNMNLDGSDAREFTRPGEGMPYGMNLSPDGKRVAYHLASPQGYQIWTCRIDGGDRTFVAGHSDHLYFCPEWSPDGQWLAFQDCRFRQDPGHDWSDLVLCRPDGAERRLLTQNQSLWFGATYGYPGNRSGGSNVPVWTRDGKILCSHRLPGSKVAWEFQANRPDVDHFNRDYKPELARGGTEICRIDPRNGAITKITESDPPTWDFRQSESSDGERIVFCRANTGQSPAIWVADSDGRNARMLTRGLNDRGADHPRWIPQFALGRS
;
A
#
# COMPACT_ATOMS: atom_id res chain seq x y z
N MET A 1 12.88 37.27 42.55
CA MET A 1 13.62 36.58 43.64
C MET A 1 14.49 35.52 43.02
N ARG A 2 15.79 35.82 43.06
CA ARG A 2 16.88 34.91 42.65
C ARG A 2 17.03 33.79 43.67
N THR A 3 17.41 32.59 43.23
CA THR A 3 18.36 31.75 43.95
C THR A 3 19.02 30.81 42.98
N GLU A 4 20.17 31.03 42.77
CA GLU A 4 21.46 30.43 42.44
C GLU A 4 21.83 29.23 43.30
N ILE A 5 22.84 28.44 42.73
CA ILE A 5 23.96 27.75 43.33
C ILE A 5 23.74 26.24 43.62
N LYS A 6 24.65 25.33 43.21
CA LYS A 6 26.11 25.24 43.44
C LYS A 6 26.78 24.12 42.61
N ARG A 7 27.92 24.49 42.03
CA ARG A 7 29.02 23.54 41.62
C ARG A 7 29.67 22.90 42.84
N ARG A 8 30.11 21.63 42.71
CA ARG A 8 31.25 21.09 43.51
C ARG A 8 32.17 20.31 42.61
N GLN A 9 33.42 20.82 42.53
CA GLN A 9 34.63 20.11 42.14
C GLN A 9 35.16 19.28 43.33
N PHE A 10 35.82 18.15 43.04
CA PHE A 10 36.88 17.58 43.86
C PHE A 10 37.76 16.72 42.96
N LEU A 11 38.91 17.15 42.71
CA LEU A 11 40.31 16.89 43.08
C LEU A 11 40.86 15.47 42.81
N ALA A 12 41.96 15.53 42.04
CA ALA A 12 42.90 14.46 41.66
C ALA A 12 43.68 13.93 42.86
N MET A 13 44.11 12.69 42.75
CA MET A 13 45.33 12.18 43.46
C MET A 13 46.06 11.21 42.55
N THR A 14 47.32 11.52 42.33
CA THR A 14 48.39 10.76 41.68
C THR A 14 49.01 9.74 42.62
N ALA A 15 49.40 8.53 42.14
CA ALA A 15 50.59 7.77 42.59
C ALA A 15 50.92 6.61 41.62
N LEU A 16 51.98 6.71 40.99
CA LEU A 16 53.20 5.93 40.66
C LEU A 16 53.10 4.40 40.48
N SER A 17 53.49 4.01 39.27
CA SER A 17 54.48 3.02 38.79
C SER A 17 54.48 1.59 39.31
N SER A 18 54.27 0.66 38.33
CA SER A 18 55.10 -0.53 38.18
C SER A 18 55.05 -1.04 36.73
N ILE A 19 56.23 -1.23 36.15
CA ILE A 19 56.49 -1.75 34.81
C ILE A 19 56.15 -3.25 34.83
N GLY A 20 55.19 -3.63 34.00
CA GLY A 20 54.90 -5.02 33.70
C GLY A 20 54.70 -5.14 32.18
N ALA A 21 55.64 -5.80 31.51
CA ALA A 21 55.50 -6.16 30.10
C ALA A 21 54.27 -7.05 29.91
N CYS A 22 53.24 -6.53 29.28
CA CYS A 22 52.11 -7.30 28.80
C CYS A 22 52.17 -7.44 27.29
N LEU A 23 52.28 -8.66 26.85
CA LEU A 23 52.10 -9.12 25.52
C LEU A 23 50.76 -8.55 24.97
N SER A 24 50.84 -7.83 23.87
CA SER A 24 49.70 -7.40 23.07
C SER A 24 49.02 -8.64 22.50
N THR A 25 47.98 -9.07 23.14
CA THR A 25 46.96 -9.88 22.43
C THR A 25 46.09 -8.89 21.63
N ASP A 26 46.36 -8.79 20.34
CA ASP A 26 45.43 -8.22 19.40
C ASP A 26 44.10 -9.00 19.55
N SER A 27 43.19 -8.42 20.29
CA SER A 27 41.79 -8.80 20.26
C SER A 27 41.27 -8.39 18.91
N LEU A 28 41.28 -9.32 17.96
CA LEU A 28 40.47 -9.25 16.78
C LEU A 28 39.03 -9.06 17.29
N ALA A 29 38.54 -7.84 17.23
CA ALA A 29 37.11 -7.56 17.34
C ALA A 29 36.44 -8.43 16.29
N GLN A 30 35.81 -9.48 16.70
CA GLN A 30 34.90 -10.22 15.85
C GLN A 30 33.80 -9.23 15.49
N ASP A 31 33.82 -8.75 14.24
CA ASP A 31 32.67 -8.13 13.62
C ASP A 31 31.54 -9.16 13.66
N HIS A 32 30.73 -9.09 14.71
CA HIS A 32 29.45 -9.77 14.70
C HIS A 32 28.68 -9.18 13.52
N PRO A 33 28.22 -9.99 12.56
CA PRO A 33 27.41 -9.50 11.48
C PRO A 33 26.26 -8.73 12.14
N LYS A 34 26.11 -7.44 11.81
CA LYS A 34 24.98 -6.63 12.26
C LYS A 34 23.73 -7.40 11.90
N GLU A 35 23.00 -7.83 12.93
CA GLU A 35 21.74 -8.52 12.75
C GLU A 35 20.85 -7.67 11.82
N ALA A 36 20.31 -8.27 10.77
CA ALA A 36 19.48 -7.55 9.83
C ALA A 36 18.32 -6.89 10.60
N PRO A 37 18.01 -5.63 10.33
CA PRO A 37 16.94 -4.96 11.04
C PRO A 37 15.64 -5.76 10.90
N PRO A 38 14.82 -5.86 11.96
CA PRO A 38 13.59 -6.61 11.91
C PRO A 38 12.68 -6.12 10.79
N ALA A 39 11.99 -7.04 10.13
CA ALA A 39 11.01 -6.69 9.11
C ALA A 39 9.95 -5.76 9.71
N ARG A 40 9.65 -4.65 9.01
CA ARG A 40 8.72 -3.60 9.46
C ARG A 40 7.63 -3.39 8.43
N PHE A 41 6.49 -2.92 8.88
CA PHE A 41 5.39 -2.55 7.99
C PHE A 41 4.66 -1.29 8.48
N PHE A 42 4.12 -0.54 7.53
CA PHE A 42 3.18 0.53 7.77
C PHE A 42 1.75 0.00 7.81
N PHE A 43 0.89 0.68 8.55
CA PHE A 43 -0.55 0.45 8.58
C PHE A 43 -1.30 1.71 8.99
N THR A 44 -2.60 1.72 8.82
CA THR A 44 -3.45 2.81 9.29
C THR A 44 -4.25 2.37 10.51
N THR A 45 -4.33 3.21 11.52
CA THR A 45 -5.19 3.01 12.69
C THR A 45 -5.67 4.36 13.19
N GLN A 46 -6.95 4.47 13.57
CA GLN A 46 -7.56 5.72 14.04
C GLN A 46 -7.44 6.90 13.07
N GLY A 47 -7.32 6.63 11.77
CA GLY A 47 -7.09 7.67 10.78
C GLY A 47 -5.65 8.19 10.72
N LYS A 48 -4.72 7.55 11.45
CA LYS A 48 -3.30 7.87 11.49
C LYS A 48 -2.48 6.78 10.83
N THR A 49 -1.33 7.16 10.27
CA THR A 49 -0.32 6.20 9.83
C THR A 49 0.52 5.76 11.03
N ALA A 50 0.72 4.46 11.13
CA ALA A 50 1.58 3.85 12.12
C ALA A 50 2.54 2.85 11.45
N MET A 51 3.60 2.51 12.14
CA MET A 51 4.58 1.50 11.77
C MET A 51 4.88 0.61 12.97
N MET A 52 5.15 -0.66 12.74
CA MET A 52 5.66 -1.58 13.75
C MET A 52 6.53 -2.66 13.14
N ASN A 53 7.26 -3.36 14.00
CA ASN A 53 8.02 -4.54 13.63
C ASN A 53 7.10 -5.76 13.45
N ALA A 54 7.54 -6.73 12.68
CA ALA A 54 6.82 -7.99 12.46
C ALA A 54 6.56 -8.80 13.73
N ASP A 55 7.31 -8.55 14.80
CA ASP A 55 7.10 -9.17 16.11
C ASP A 55 6.07 -8.41 16.99
N GLY A 56 5.53 -7.28 16.49
CA GLY A 56 4.58 -6.43 17.19
C GLY A 56 5.24 -5.37 18.07
N SER A 57 6.56 -5.34 18.16
CA SER A 57 7.30 -4.31 18.90
C SER A 57 7.47 -3.03 18.07
N GLY A 58 7.99 -1.97 18.68
CA GLY A 58 8.40 -0.76 17.99
C GLY A 58 7.25 0.05 17.36
N LEU A 59 6.05 -0.02 17.94
CA LEU A 59 4.91 0.80 17.45
C LEU A 59 5.27 2.29 17.47
N ARG A 60 5.14 2.92 16.31
CA ARG A 60 5.37 4.35 16.10
C ARG A 60 4.24 4.94 15.26
N TYR A 61 3.68 6.06 15.70
CA TYR A 61 2.76 6.88 14.91
C TYR A 61 3.50 7.95 14.14
N PHE A 62 3.00 8.28 12.95
CA PHE A 62 3.54 9.36 12.11
C PHE A 62 2.59 10.55 12.17
N GLU A 63 3.00 11.54 12.96
CA GLU A 63 2.41 12.86 13.06
C GLU A 63 3.56 13.86 12.96
N PHE A 64 3.43 14.83 12.09
CA PHE A 64 4.46 15.84 11.88
C PHE A 64 3.89 17.20 12.25
N ASP A 65 4.74 18.08 12.79
CA ASP A 65 4.36 19.42 13.23
C ASP A 65 4.18 20.42 12.07
N GLU A 66 3.69 19.92 10.93
CA GLU A 66 3.37 20.76 9.79
C GLU A 66 1.95 21.31 9.96
N PRO A 67 1.81 22.66 9.98
CA PRO A 67 0.52 23.28 10.15
C PRO A 67 -0.44 22.92 9.03
N ASP A 68 -1.71 22.83 9.36
CA ASP A 68 -2.79 22.59 8.42
C ASP A 68 -2.80 21.21 7.73
N GLN A 69 -1.95 20.26 8.09
CA GLN A 69 -2.01 18.90 7.56
C GLN A 69 -2.89 17.99 8.40
N VAL A 70 -3.75 17.19 7.76
CA VAL A 70 -4.72 16.31 8.45
C VAL A 70 -4.43 14.82 8.29
N THR A 71 -3.75 14.44 7.23
CA THR A 71 -3.46 13.05 6.93
C THR A 71 -2.02 12.89 6.48
N TRP A 72 -1.42 11.78 6.91
CA TRP A 72 -0.08 11.39 6.50
C TRP A 72 -0.12 9.95 6.05
N GLN A 73 0.20 9.71 4.78
CA GLN A 73 0.16 8.38 4.19
C GLN A 73 1.49 8.03 3.52
N PRO A 74 2.07 6.85 3.81
CA PRO A 74 3.24 6.39 3.10
C PRO A 74 2.86 6.05 1.65
N SER A 75 3.72 6.40 0.72
CA SER A 75 3.55 6.14 -0.70
C SER A 75 4.64 5.20 -1.24
N ALA A 76 5.73 5.71 -1.75
CA ALA A 76 6.81 4.91 -2.32
C ALA A 76 8.04 4.90 -1.41
N PHE A 77 8.83 3.84 -1.50
CA PHE A 77 10.09 3.70 -0.77
C PHE A 77 11.27 3.94 -1.71
N PHE A 78 12.27 4.63 -1.20
CA PHE A 78 13.55 4.74 -1.89
C PHE A 78 14.32 3.42 -1.83
N SER A 79 15.24 3.23 -2.76
CA SER A 79 16.05 2.02 -2.86
C SER A 79 16.99 1.81 -1.66
N ASP A 80 17.24 2.86 -0.88
CA ASP A 80 18.02 2.79 0.36
C ASP A 80 17.28 2.12 1.54
N GLY A 81 15.97 1.84 1.39
CA GLY A 81 15.13 1.24 2.45
C GLY A 81 14.95 2.10 3.69
N ARG A 82 15.42 3.34 3.66
CA ARG A 82 15.40 4.29 4.76
C ARG A 82 14.48 5.46 4.51
N ARG A 83 14.50 6.01 3.31
CA ARG A 83 13.63 7.12 2.92
C ARG A 83 12.31 6.61 2.35
N VAL A 84 11.25 7.32 2.70
CA VAL A 84 9.90 7.03 2.22
C VAL A 84 9.19 8.30 1.82
N LEU A 85 8.42 8.24 0.74
CA LEU A 85 7.51 9.32 0.38
C LEU A 85 6.27 9.28 1.25
N PHE A 86 5.95 10.40 1.87
CA PHE A 86 4.66 10.64 2.53
C PHE A 86 3.81 11.59 1.70
N LEU A 87 2.52 11.33 1.68
CA LEU A 87 1.51 12.25 1.19
C LEU A 87 0.79 12.87 2.38
N SER A 88 0.55 14.17 2.32
CA SER A 88 -0.32 14.86 3.28
C SER A 88 -1.32 15.74 2.55
N MET A 89 -2.43 16.03 3.23
CA MET A 89 -3.47 16.93 2.73
C MET A 89 -3.73 18.01 3.75
N GLU A 90 -4.01 19.22 3.26
CA GLU A 90 -4.36 20.36 4.11
C GLU A 90 -5.63 20.12 4.92
N THR A 91 -5.69 20.77 6.07
CA THR A 91 -6.85 20.73 6.97
C THR A 91 -8.10 21.22 6.24
N ARG A 92 -9.16 20.47 6.38
CA ARG A 92 -10.46 20.84 5.84
C ARG A 92 -11.04 22.04 6.59
N ARG A 93 -11.04 23.20 5.92
CA ARG A 93 -11.51 24.47 6.54
C ARG A 93 -13.03 24.66 6.51
N ASP A 94 -13.74 23.90 5.69
CA ASP A 94 -15.16 24.14 5.39
C ASP A 94 -16.11 23.28 6.24
N GLY A 95 -15.62 22.62 7.27
CA GLY A 95 -16.43 21.79 8.15
C GLY A 95 -16.93 20.47 7.53
N PRO A 96 -17.77 19.70 8.24
CA PRO A 96 -18.14 18.34 7.84
C PRO A 96 -19.17 18.23 6.71
N GLY A 97 -19.55 19.34 6.07
CA GLY A 97 -20.70 19.38 5.15
C GLY A 97 -20.43 19.03 3.68
N ARG A 98 -19.15 18.99 3.22
CA ARG A 98 -18.87 18.66 1.82
C ARG A 98 -18.83 17.16 1.59
N PRO A 99 -19.36 16.66 0.45
CA PRO A 99 -19.17 15.27 0.05
C PRO A 99 -17.68 14.91 0.03
N PHE A 100 -17.36 13.71 0.46
CA PHE A 100 -15.99 13.20 0.53
C PHE A 100 -15.23 13.38 -0.79
N GLY A 101 -15.85 13.06 -1.92
CA GLY A 101 -15.24 13.22 -3.24
C GLY A 101 -14.89 14.67 -3.58
N GLU A 102 -15.74 15.63 -3.21
CA GLU A 102 -15.46 17.06 -3.50
C GLU A 102 -14.27 17.58 -2.72
N TYR A 103 -14.16 17.20 -1.45
CA TYR A 103 -13.01 17.55 -0.63
C TYR A 103 -11.70 17.00 -1.21
N TYR A 104 -11.67 15.71 -1.51
CA TYR A 104 -10.48 15.06 -2.04
C TYR A 104 -10.09 15.52 -3.45
N HIS A 105 -11.02 15.96 -4.25
CA HIS A 105 -10.74 16.48 -5.60
C HIS A 105 -10.24 17.93 -5.63
N LYS A 106 -10.41 18.69 -4.56
CA LYS A 106 -10.08 20.12 -4.54
C LYS A 106 -8.98 20.50 -3.55
N THR A 107 -8.66 19.65 -2.60
CA THR A 107 -7.67 19.96 -1.56
C THR A 107 -6.25 19.64 -2.06
N PRO A 108 -5.31 20.57 -2.01
CA PRO A 108 -3.93 20.30 -2.37
C PRO A 108 -3.34 19.15 -1.56
N THR A 109 -2.58 18.32 -2.22
CA THR A 109 -1.81 17.25 -1.60
C THR A 109 -0.33 17.60 -1.69
N HIS A 110 0.39 17.40 -0.60
CA HIS A 110 1.82 17.65 -0.50
C HIS A 110 2.58 16.33 -0.50
N ILE A 111 3.79 16.33 -1.04
CA ILE A 111 4.68 15.18 -1.04
C ILE A 111 5.92 15.53 -0.22
N TRP A 112 6.27 14.61 0.64
CA TRP A 112 7.38 14.72 1.56
C TRP A 112 8.30 13.53 1.46
N ILE A 113 9.61 13.76 1.51
CA ILE A 113 10.58 12.72 1.82
C ILE A 113 10.76 12.70 3.32
N HIS A 114 10.48 11.55 3.95
CA HIS A 114 10.80 11.30 5.34
C HIS A 114 11.92 10.28 5.47
N ASP A 115 12.95 10.62 6.18
CA ASP A 115 14.04 9.73 6.55
C ASP A 115 13.69 9.04 7.87
N LEU A 116 13.56 7.72 7.82
CA LEU A 116 13.11 6.91 8.97
C LEU A 116 14.12 6.88 10.13
N ASP A 117 15.41 7.10 9.84
CA ASP A 117 16.48 7.05 10.83
C ASP A 117 16.71 8.42 11.50
N SER A 118 16.87 9.48 10.70
CA SER A 118 17.08 10.83 11.23
C SER A 118 15.79 11.53 11.66
N GLY A 119 14.65 11.08 11.16
CA GLY A 119 13.36 11.74 11.38
C GLY A 119 13.17 13.01 10.54
N SER A 120 14.11 13.36 9.64
CA SER A 120 13.98 14.56 8.81
C SER A 120 12.83 14.45 7.84
N LEU A 121 12.15 15.57 7.60
CA LEU A 121 11.03 15.72 6.69
C LEU A 121 11.33 16.87 5.71
N THR A 122 11.21 16.60 4.40
CA THR A 122 11.49 17.58 3.35
C THR A 122 10.37 17.56 2.32
N GLU A 123 9.68 18.67 2.10
CA GLU A 123 8.69 18.79 1.03
C GLU A 123 9.37 18.79 -0.34
N ILE A 124 8.76 18.06 -1.28
CA ILE A 124 9.23 17.96 -2.67
C ILE A 124 8.10 18.29 -3.65
N ALA A 125 8.43 18.34 -4.94
CA ALA A 125 7.49 18.62 -6.03
C ALA A 125 6.70 19.95 -5.86
N THR A 126 7.25 20.90 -5.13
CA THR A 126 6.60 22.18 -4.80
C THR A 126 6.27 23.04 -6.02
N LYS A 127 6.95 22.81 -7.16
CA LYS A 127 6.67 23.49 -8.43
C LYS A 127 5.42 22.98 -9.15
N ASN A 128 4.94 21.79 -8.79
CA ASN A 128 3.76 21.17 -9.39
C ASN A 128 2.93 20.51 -8.29
N ARG A 129 1.89 21.20 -7.81
CA ARG A 129 0.99 20.65 -6.81
C ARG A 129 0.18 19.50 -7.39
N MET A 130 0.02 18.45 -6.61
CA MET A 130 -0.72 17.26 -7.01
C MET A 130 -2.21 17.51 -7.16
N ALA A 131 -2.82 16.77 -8.08
CA ALA A 131 -4.23 16.49 -7.99
C ALA A 131 -4.53 15.77 -6.68
N PRO A 132 -5.61 16.10 -6.00
CA PRO A 132 -5.85 15.72 -4.62
C PRO A 132 -6.24 14.26 -4.44
N PHE A 133 -5.92 13.35 -5.31
CA PHE A 133 -6.34 11.97 -5.12
C PHE A 133 -5.18 10.98 -5.06
N TYR A 134 -5.24 10.14 -4.08
CA TYR A 134 -4.41 9.04 -3.64
C TYR A 134 -3.93 8.08 -4.74
N THR A 135 -3.20 8.53 -5.69
CA THR A 135 -2.47 7.56 -6.47
C THR A 135 -1.13 7.31 -5.80
N PRO A 136 -0.79 6.05 -5.57
CA PRO A 136 0.55 5.74 -5.11
C PRO A 136 1.54 6.35 -6.08
N GLN A 137 2.49 7.10 -5.55
CA GLN A 137 3.57 7.66 -6.33
C GLN A 137 4.52 6.55 -6.71
N ILE A 138 5.04 6.57 -7.91
CA ILE A 138 6.10 5.69 -8.33
C ILE A 138 7.42 6.47 -8.32
N LEU A 139 8.39 5.98 -7.59
CA LEU A 139 9.76 6.41 -7.68
C LEU A 139 10.45 5.70 -8.85
N ILE A 140 11.12 6.46 -9.69
CA ILE A 140 11.94 5.95 -10.78
C ILE A 140 13.39 6.21 -10.42
N LYS A 141 14.12 5.17 -10.10
CA LYS A 141 15.56 5.20 -9.73
C LYS A 141 15.90 6.25 -8.65
N ASP A 142 14.99 6.47 -7.70
CA ASP A 142 15.13 7.47 -6.63
C ASP A 142 15.30 8.93 -7.08
N GLU A 143 15.13 9.23 -8.35
CA GLU A 143 15.42 10.54 -8.94
C GLU A 143 14.17 11.25 -9.48
N ARG A 144 13.20 10.47 -9.91
CA ARG A 144 11.98 10.98 -10.54
C ARG A 144 10.74 10.34 -9.94
N ILE A 145 9.63 11.04 -10.05
CA ILE A 145 8.31 10.53 -9.62
C ILE A 145 7.31 10.58 -10.78
N LEU A 146 6.48 9.55 -10.83
CA LEU A 146 5.21 9.59 -11.55
C LEU A 146 4.13 10.02 -10.56
N MET A 147 3.46 11.12 -10.84
CA MET A 147 2.40 11.64 -9.98
C MET A 147 1.32 12.34 -10.76
N GLN A 148 0.12 12.37 -10.18
CA GLN A 148 -0.94 13.23 -10.69
C GLN A 148 -0.73 14.67 -10.28
N VAL A 149 -1.05 15.58 -11.20
CA VAL A 149 -1.14 17.01 -10.96
C VAL A 149 -2.41 17.55 -11.59
N VAL A 150 -2.92 18.64 -11.06
CA VAL A 150 -4.01 19.39 -11.70
C VAL A 150 -3.41 20.54 -12.51
N ARG A 151 -3.68 20.55 -13.81
CA ARG A 151 -3.38 21.69 -14.69
C ARG A 151 -4.67 22.13 -15.38
N ASP A 152 -4.98 23.39 -15.29
CA ASP A 152 -6.18 23.99 -15.89
C ASP A 152 -7.49 23.23 -15.55
N GLY A 153 -7.57 22.74 -14.31
CA GLY A 153 -8.72 21.97 -13.83
C GLY A 153 -8.80 20.51 -14.30
N VAL A 154 -7.78 20.03 -15.04
CA VAL A 154 -7.71 18.65 -15.53
C VAL A 154 -6.62 17.89 -14.76
N ALA A 155 -6.98 16.74 -14.23
CA ALA A 155 -6.02 15.84 -13.60
C ALA A 155 -5.25 15.07 -14.69
N GLN A 156 -3.92 15.13 -14.59
CA GLN A 156 -3.02 14.42 -15.49
C GLN A 156 -1.90 13.77 -14.67
N THR A 157 -1.30 12.74 -15.22
CA THR A 157 -0.09 12.16 -14.65
C THR A 157 1.14 12.67 -15.38
N PHE A 158 2.14 13.02 -14.59
CA PHE A 158 3.43 13.50 -15.08
C PHE A 158 4.58 12.67 -14.52
N ASN A 159 5.61 12.51 -15.34
CA ASN A 159 6.92 12.06 -14.91
C ASN A 159 7.78 13.32 -14.72
N MET A 160 8.27 13.56 -13.51
CA MET A 160 9.03 14.77 -13.17
C MET A 160 10.17 14.48 -12.20
N ASN A 161 11.11 15.39 -12.10
CA ASN A 161 12.14 15.36 -11.05
C ASN A 161 11.50 15.50 -9.66
N LEU A 162 12.22 15.11 -8.61
CA LEU A 162 11.72 15.19 -7.24
C LEU A 162 11.33 16.62 -6.82
N ASP A 163 11.98 17.65 -7.38
CA ASP A 163 11.64 19.06 -7.10
C ASP A 163 10.43 19.56 -7.91
N GLY A 164 9.84 18.73 -8.77
CA GLY A 164 8.74 19.07 -9.66
C GLY A 164 9.18 19.72 -10.98
N SER A 165 10.48 19.86 -11.24
CA SER A 165 11.01 20.35 -12.52
C SER A 165 10.99 19.25 -13.60
N ASP A 166 11.23 19.63 -14.86
CA ASP A 166 11.24 18.72 -16.03
C ASP A 166 10.01 17.80 -16.06
N ALA A 167 8.84 18.37 -15.79
CA ALA A 167 7.59 17.64 -15.81
C ALA A 167 7.17 17.32 -17.24
N ARG A 168 7.09 16.03 -17.55
CA ARG A 168 6.71 15.48 -18.86
C ARG A 168 5.37 14.76 -18.74
N GLU A 169 4.49 15.00 -19.68
CA GLU A 169 3.19 14.34 -19.72
C GLU A 169 3.36 12.81 -19.83
N PHE A 170 2.72 12.11 -18.91
CA PHE A 170 2.60 10.65 -18.95
C PHE A 170 1.25 10.24 -19.51
N THR A 171 0.17 10.96 -19.13
CA THR A 171 -1.17 10.81 -19.72
C THR A 171 -1.58 12.06 -20.45
N ARG A 172 -2.45 11.92 -21.46
CA ARG A 172 -2.99 13.04 -22.23
C ARG A 172 -4.14 13.71 -21.48
N PRO A 173 -4.34 15.03 -21.66
CA PRO A 173 -5.51 15.71 -21.14
C PRO A 173 -6.82 15.03 -21.58
N GLY A 174 -7.76 14.80 -20.66
CA GLY A 174 -9.06 14.22 -20.95
C GLY A 174 -9.10 12.73 -21.32
N GLU A 175 -7.96 12.05 -21.27
CA GLU A 175 -7.88 10.60 -21.55
C GLU A 175 -8.57 9.76 -20.47
N GLY A 176 -8.69 10.28 -19.28
CA GLY A 176 -9.17 9.61 -18.10
C GLY A 176 -8.19 9.76 -16.94
N MET A 177 -8.48 9.09 -15.86
CA MET A 177 -7.68 9.18 -14.65
C MET A 177 -6.92 7.86 -14.44
N PRO A 178 -5.58 7.85 -14.53
CA PRO A 178 -4.79 6.66 -14.28
C PRO A 178 -4.67 6.38 -12.79
N TYR A 179 -4.84 5.12 -12.41
CA TYR A 179 -4.70 4.63 -11.05
C TYR A 179 -3.89 3.34 -10.99
N GLY A 180 -3.53 2.93 -9.78
CA GLY A 180 -2.92 1.64 -9.53
C GLY A 180 -1.70 1.40 -10.40
N MET A 181 -0.85 2.43 -10.53
CA MET A 181 0.37 2.34 -11.30
C MET A 181 1.34 1.37 -10.63
N ASN A 182 1.87 0.43 -11.42
CA ASN A 182 2.83 -0.56 -10.96
C ASN A 182 4.01 -0.62 -11.92
N LEU A 183 5.23 -0.50 -11.38
CA LEU A 183 6.46 -0.49 -12.17
C LEU A 183 6.89 -1.93 -12.48
N SER A 184 7.30 -2.20 -13.72
CA SER A 184 7.88 -3.49 -14.08
C SER A 184 9.17 -3.76 -13.29
N PRO A 185 9.54 -5.02 -13.03
CA PRO A 185 10.72 -5.37 -12.25
C PRO A 185 12.03 -4.79 -12.81
N ASP A 186 12.12 -4.61 -14.12
CA ASP A 186 13.28 -3.98 -14.79
C ASP A 186 13.25 -2.45 -14.77
N GLY A 187 12.18 -1.85 -14.20
CA GLY A 187 12.02 -0.41 -14.07
C GLY A 187 11.76 0.35 -15.37
N LYS A 188 11.42 -0.33 -16.47
CA LYS A 188 11.30 0.32 -17.80
C LYS A 188 9.87 0.59 -18.23
N ARG A 189 8.90 -0.13 -17.68
CA ARG A 189 7.48 -0.04 -18.05
C ARG A 189 6.61 0.18 -16.84
N VAL A 190 5.42 0.72 -17.07
CA VAL A 190 4.37 0.91 -16.05
C VAL A 190 3.12 0.22 -16.55
N ALA A 191 2.48 -0.56 -15.69
CA ALA A 191 1.11 -1.00 -15.85
C ALA A 191 0.19 -0.12 -14.98
N TYR A 192 -0.97 0.21 -15.49
CA TYR A 192 -1.96 1.03 -14.76
C TYR A 192 -3.37 0.75 -15.25
N HIS A 193 -4.36 1.05 -14.44
CA HIS A 193 -5.71 1.14 -14.94
C HIS A 193 -6.09 2.58 -15.22
N LEU A 194 -6.84 2.79 -16.29
CA LEU A 194 -7.34 4.07 -16.70
C LEU A 194 -8.85 4.13 -16.48
N ALA A 195 -9.27 4.92 -15.49
CA ALA A 195 -10.68 5.18 -15.25
C ALA A 195 -11.20 6.20 -16.25
N SER A 196 -12.22 5.83 -17.01
CA SER A 196 -12.86 6.66 -18.01
C SER A 196 -14.38 6.46 -17.99
N PRO A 197 -15.18 7.32 -18.64
CA PRO A 197 -16.62 7.11 -18.80
C PRO A 197 -17.00 5.78 -19.46
N GLN A 198 -16.08 5.19 -20.21
CA GLN A 198 -16.24 3.90 -20.89
C GLN A 198 -15.92 2.68 -20.00
N GLY A 199 -15.64 2.90 -18.72
CA GLY A 199 -15.21 1.86 -17.80
C GLY A 199 -13.71 1.95 -17.49
N TYR A 200 -13.21 0.96 -16.73
CA TYR A 200 -11.80 0.92 -16.39
C TYR A 200 -11.06 -0.03 -17.34
N GLN A 201 -9.94 0.44 -17.84
CA GLN A 201 -9.10 -0.28 -18.80
C GLN A 201 -7.72 -0.50 -18.22
N ILE A 202 -7.07 -1.60 -18.57
CA ILE A 202 -5.67 -1.85 -18.25
C ILE A 202 -4.79 -1.46 -19.43
N TRP A 203 -3.74 -0.74 -19.14
CA TRP A 203 -2.73 -0.29 -20.08
C TRP A 203 -1.33 -0.57 -19.57
N THR A 204 -0.40 -0.77 -20.49
CA THR A 204 1.04 -0.70 -20.22
C THR A 204 1.69 0.34 -21.11
N CYS A 205 2.78 0.94 -20.63
CA CYS A 205 3.60 1.84 -21.43
C CYS A 205 5.03 1.91 -20.87
N ARG A 206 5.94 2.57 -21.59
CA ARG A 206 7.24 2.92 -21.03
C ARG A 206 7.10 3.97 -19.93
N ILE A 207 8.11 4.07 -19.07
CA ILE A 207 8.13 5.06 -17.96
C ILE A 207 8.10 6.53 -18.43
N ASP A 208 8.37 6.79 -19.71
CA ASP A 208 8.22 8.10 -20.34
C ASP A 208 6.84 8.36 -20.97
N GLY A 209 5.90 7.42 -20.79
CA GLY A 209 4.55 7.47 -21.38
C GLY A 209 4.47 7.02 -22.84
N GLY A 210 5.58 6.66 -23.47
CA GLY A 210 5.64 6.13 -24.85
C GLY A 210 5.30 4.65 -24.93
N ASP A 211 5.18 4.13 -26.16
CA ASP A 211 4.92 2.72 -26.45
C ASP A 211 3.73 2.16 -25.65
N ARG A 212 2.59 2.82 -25.79
CA ARG A 212 1.36 2.51 -25.06
C ARG A 212 0.67 1.30 -25.66
N THR A 213 0.38 0.33 -24.82
CA THR A 213 -0.29 -0.91 -25.20
C THR A 213 -1.57 -1.08 -24.40
N PHE A 214 -2.70 -1.25 -25.12
CA PHE A 214 -3.96 -1.63 -24.51
C PHE A 214 -3.92 -3.12 -24.14
N VAL A 215 -4.25 -3.42 -22.88
CA VAL A 215 -4.21 -4.79 -22.33
C VAL A 215 -5.60 -5.37 -22.17
N ALA A 216 -6.50 -4.63 -21.54
CA ALA A 216 -7.87 -5.07 -21.31
C ALA A 216 -8.81 -3.88 -21.14
N GLY A 217 -10.06 -4.03 -21.58
CA GLY A 217 -11.12 -3.05 -21.39
C GLY A 217 -12.45 -3.57 -21.91
N HIS A 218 -13.53 -3.24 -21.23
CA HIS A 218 -14.91 -3.53 -21.62
C HIS A 218 -15.87 -2.58 -20.91
N SER A 219 -16.95 -2.19 -21.56
CA SER A 219 -17.90 -1.20 -21.03
C SER A 219 -18.60 -1.65 -19.73
N ASP A 220 -18.72 -2.96 -19.52
CA ASP A 220 -19.44 -3.56 -18.39
C ASP A 220 -18.52 -4.10 -17.32
N HIS A 221 -17.21 -3.87 -17.44
CA HIS A 221 -16.20 -4.35 -16.53
C HIS A 221 -15.39 -3.21 -15.92
N LEU A 222 -14.97 -3.40 -14.69
CA LEU A 222 -13.93 -2.61 -14.03
C LEU A 222 -12.70 -3.47 -13.95
N TYR A 223 -11.70 -3.20 -14.78
CA TYR A 223 -10.39 -3.80 -14.69
C TYR A 223 -9.49 -2.89 -13.88
N PHE A 224 -8.89 -3.39 -12.81
CA PHE A 224 -8.09 -2.55 -11.93
C PHE A 224 -6.95 -3.29 -11.22
N CYS A 225 -6.02 -2.49 -10.68
CA CYS A 225 -4.85 -2.93 -9.93
C CYS A 225 -3.98 -3.96 -10.68
N PRO A 226 -3.41 -3.61 -11.85
CA PRO A 226 -2.49 -4.49 -12.54
C PRO A 226 -1.16 -4.59 -11.78
N GLU A 227 -0.71 -5.82 -11.56
CA GLU A 227 0.53 -6.15 -10.86
C GLU A 227 1.43 -6.98 -11.75
N TRP A 228 2.70 -6.57 -11.89
CA TRP A 228 3.69 -7.31 -12.64
C TRP A 228 4.16 -8.55 -11.87
N SER A 229 4.32 -9.66 -12.59
CA SER A 229 5.04 -10.80 -12.03
C SER A 229 6.51 -10.46 -11.75
N PRO A 230 7.16 -11.14 -10.80
CA PRO A 230 8.57 -10.89 -10.46
C PRO A 230 9.54 -11.03 -11.66
N ASP A 231 9.22 -11.86 -12.65
CA ASP A 231 9.98 -12.03 -13.88
C ASP A 231 9.60 -11.04 -15.00
N GLY A 232 8.59 -10.18 -14.77
CA GLY A 232 8.11 -9.20 -15.72
C GLY A 232 7.37 -9.78 -16.96
N GLN A 233 7.07 -11.09 -16.95
CA GLN A 233 6.47 -11.75 -18.10
C GLN A 233 4.94 -11.73 -18.09
N TRP A 234 4.34 -11.46 -16.93
CA TRP A 234 2.89 -11.51 -16.72
C TRP A 234 2.38 -10.30 -15.98
N LEU A 235 1.08 -10.04 -16.20
CA LEU A 235 0.27 -9.13 -15.40
C LEU A 235 -0.85 -9.90 -14.73
N ALA A 236 -1.08 -9.67 -13.45
CA ALA A 236 -2.27 -10.08 -12.74
C ALA A 236 -3.11 -8.84 -12.41
N PHE A 237 -4.42 -8.90 -12.59
CA PHE A 237 -5.34 -7.81 -12.26
C PHE A 237 -6.73 -8.33 -11.92
N GLN A 238 -7.55 -7.48 -11.36
CA GLN A 238 -8.93 -7.79 -11.00
C GLN A 238 -9.89 -7.41 -12.14
N ASP A 239 -10.86 -8.27 -12.39
CA ASP A 239 -11.99 -8.07 -13.32
C ASP A 239 -13.29 -8.08 -12.54
N CYS A 240 -13.89 -6.92 -12.31
CA CYS A 240 -15.18 -6.77 -11.68
C CYS A 240 -16.26 -6.40 -12.70
N ARG A 241 -17.27 -7.23 -12.85
CA ARG A 241 -18.39 -7.06 -13.78
C ARG A 241 -19.49 -6.23 -13.14
N PHE A 242 -19.29 -4.96 -12.98
CA PHE A 242 -20.12 -4.12 -12.13
C PHE A 242 -21.52 -3.78 -12.69
N ARG A 243 -21.70 -3.84 -14.02
CA ARG A 243 -22.99 -3.55 -14.67
C ARG A 243 -23.84 -4.77 -14.96
N GLN A 244 -23.25 -5.94 -14.77
CA GLN A 244 -23.98 -7.18 -14.95
C GLN A 244 -24.61 -7.60 -13.62
N ASP A 245 -25.45 -8.55 -13.62
CA ASP A 245 -26.20 -9.16 -12.53
C ASP A 245 -25.73 -8.78 -11.10
N PRO A 246 -26.63 -8.37 -10.19
CA PRO A 246 -26.34 -8.10 -8.78
C PRO A 246 -25.61 -9.25 -8.04
N GLY A 247 -25.56 -10.45 -8.64
CA GLY A 247 -24.74 -11.55 -8.13
C GLY A 247 -23.21 -11.39 -8.32
N HIS A 248 -22.75 -10.40 -9.09
CA HIS A 248 -21.32 -10.19 -9.34
C HIS A 248 -20.65 -9.18 -8.40
N ASP A 249 -20.86 -9.35 -7.10
CA ASP A 249 -20.17 -8.55 -6.07
C ASP A 249 -18.73 -9.03 -5.78
N TRP A 250 -18.30 -10.07 -6.47
CA TRP A 250 -16.96 -10.62 -6.42
C TRP A 250 -16.27 -10.38 -7.76
N SER A 251 -14.95 -10.39 -7.76
CA SER A 251 -14.15 -10.25 -8.97
C SER A 251 -13.52 -11.57 -9.39
N ASP A 252 -13.06 -11.58 -10.61
CA ASP A 252 -12.16 -12.60 -11.12
C ASP A 252 -10.73 -12.09 -11.08
N LEU A 253 -9.81 -12.94 -10.70
CA LEU A 253 -8.39 -12.70 -10.88
C LEU A 253 -8.00 -13.11 -12.30
N VAL A 254 -7.47 -12.17 -13.06
CA VAL A 254 -7.07 -12.34 -14.45
C VAL A 254 -5.55 -12.36 -14.56
N LEU A 255 -5.03 -13.22 -15.41
CA LEU A 255 -3.64 -13.28 -15.81
C LEU A 255 -3.52 -13.07 -17.31
N CYS A 256 -2.55 -12.27 -17.76
CA CYS A 256 -2.22 -12.12 -19.18
C CYS A 256 -0.76 -11.69 -19.38
N ARG A 257 -0.31 -11.69 -20.65
CA ARG A 257 0.94 -11.03 -21.03
C ARG A 257 0.79 -9.50 -20.96
N PRO A 258 1.89 -8.73 -20.86
CA PRO A 258 1.85 -7.27 -20.82
C PRO A 258 1.23 -6.60 -22.06
N ASP A 259 1.08 -7.32 -23.14
CA ASP A 259 0.39 -6.91 -24.36
C ASP A 259 -1.07 -7.38 -24.44
N GLY A 260 -1.58 -8.03 -23.40
CA GLY A 260 -2.92 -8.58 -23.32
C GLY A 260 -3.08 -9.99 -23.92
N ALA A 261 -2.02 -10.57 -24.50
CA ALA A 261 -2.04 -11.94 -25.01
C ALA A 261 -2.16 -12.98 -23.88
N GLU A 262 -2.51 -14.20 -24.23
CA GLU A 262 -2.64 -15.36 -23.32
C GLU A 262 -3.53 -15.08 -22.10
N ARG A 263 -4.55 -14.23 -22.25
CA ARG A 263 -5.45 -13.84 -21.16
C ARG A 263 -6.28 -15.02 -20.67
N ARG A 264 -6.29 -15.26 -19.36
CA ARG A 264 -7.08 -16.30 -18.71
C ARG A 264 -7.53 -15.90 -17.32
N LEU A 265 -8.65 -16.47 -16.89
CA LEU A 265 -9.15 -16.34 -15.52
C LEU A 265 -8.42 -17.34 -14.62
N LEU A 266 -7.98 -16.90 -13.46
CA LEU A 266 -7.45 -17.75 -12.39
C LEU A 266 -8.51 -18.06 -11.33
N THR A 267 -9.56 -17.25 -11.22
CA THR A 267 -10.72 -17.49 -10.36
C THR A 267 -12.01 -17.28 -11.13
N GLN A 268 -13.11 -17.77 -10.58
CA GLN A 268 -14.45 -17.58 -11.14
C GLN A 268 -15.37 -17.00 -10.08
N ASN A 269 -15.47 -15.65 -10.05
CA ASN A 269 -16.29 -14.92 -9.07
C ASN A 269 -15.92 -15.25 -7.62
N GLN A 270 -14.64 -15.37 -7.32
CA GLN A 270 -14.13 -15.87 -6.04
C GLN A 270 -13.11 -14.91 -5.37
N SER A 271 -12.70 -13.84 -6.04
CA SER A 271 -11.76 -12.89 -5.47
C SER A 271 -12.48 -11.71 -4.84
N LEU A 272 -12.10 -11.34 -3.63
CA LEU A 272 -12.56 -10.09 -3.00
C LEU A 272 -11.87 -8.91 -3.67
N TRP A 273 -12.62 -8.02 -4.31
CA TRP A 273 -12.04 -6.88 -5.03
C TRP A 273 -12.01 -5.60 -4.19
N PHE A 274 -12.95 -5.43 -3.31
CA PHE A 274 -13.05 -4.25 -2.46
C PHE A 274 -13.01 -4.67 -1.00
N GLY A 275 -11.89 -4.39 -0.34
CA GLY A 275 -11.73 -4.59 1.09
C GLY A 275 -12.53 -3.53 1.83
N ALA A 276 -13.79 -3.84 2.11
CA ALA A 276 -14.54 -3.05 3.05
C ALA A 276 -14.16 -3.44 4.47
N THR A 277 -14.08 -2.49 5.35
CA THR A 277 -14.12 -2.80 6.77
C THR A 277 -15.53 -3.22 7.11
N TYR A 278 -15.67 -4.39 7.61
CA TYR A 278 -16.94 -4.95 8.08
C TYR A 278 -17.33 -4.43 9.48
N GLY A 279 -16.69 -3.35 9.91
CA GLY A 279 -16.90 -2.68 11.19
C GLY A 279 -18.22 -1.88 11.27
N TYR A 280 -18.43 -1.26 12.40
CA TYR A 280 -19.61 -0.42 12.64
C TYR A 280 -19.64 0.80 11.69
N PRO A 281 -20.80 1.47 11.52
CA PRO A 281 -21.01 2.52 10.51
C PRO A 281 -20.02 3.69 10.53
N GLY A 282 -19.35 3.95 11.64
CA GLY A 282 -18.33 5.02 11.75
C GLY A 282 -16.92 4.61 11.28
N ASN A 283 -16.67 3.35 11.00
CA ASN A 283 -15.36 2.83 10.61
C ASN A 283 -15.40 2.24 9.19
N ARG A 284 -15.68 3.09 8.24
CA ARG A 284 -15.75 2.71 6.81
C ARG A 284 -14.45 3.09 6.13
N SER A 285 -13.41 2.27 6.26
CA SER A 285 -12.30 2.36 5.33
C SER A 285 -12.55 1.37 4.19
N GLY A 286 -12.70 1.90 2.99
CA GLY A 286 -12.78 1.12 1.77
C GLY A 286 -11.50 1.23 1.00
N GLY A 287 -11.22 0.29 0.13
CA GLY A 287 -10.10 0.32 -0.78
C GLY A 287 -9.96 -1.00 -1.53
N SER A 288 -9.29 -0.94 -2.66
CA SER A 288 -9.06 -2.14 -3.47
C SER A 288 -8.29 -3.19 -2.68
N ASN A 289 -8.70 -4.43 -2.84
CA ASN A 289 -7.97 -5.58 -2.33
C ASN A 289 -7.15 -6.15 -3.48
N VAL A 290 -5.90 -5.76 -3.54
CA VAL A 290 -5.01 -6.02 -4.67
C VAL A 290 -4.46 -7.45 -4.61
N PRO A 291 -4.40 -8.21 -5.73
CA PRO A 291 -3.63 -9.43 -5.78
C PRO A 291 -2.14 -9.11 -5.60
N VAL A 292 -1.40 -9.96 -4.92
CA VAL A 292 0.01 -9.73 -4.64
C VAL A 292 0.83 -10.89 -5.17
N TRP A 293 1.79 -10.59 -6.05
CA TRP A 293 2.77 -11.58 -6.45
C TRP A 293 3.72 -11.91 -5.30
N THR A 294 3.89 -13.19 -5.06
CA THR A 294 4.87 -13.69 -4.09
C THR A 294 6.23 -13.82 -4.74
N ARG A 295 7.27 -13.84 -3.92
CA ARG A 295 8.65 -13.99 -4.38
C ARG A 295 8.87 -15.26 -5.21
N ASP A 296 8.14 -16.33 -4.93
CA ASP A 296 8.20 -17.61 -5.66
C ASP A 296 7.33 -17.64 -6.93
N GLY A 297 6.79 -16.48 -7.35
CA GLY A 297 6.03 -16.34 -8.59
C GLY A 297 4.61 -16.90 -8.53
N LYS A 298 4.02 -16.98 -7.34
CA LYS A 298 2.59 -17.26 -7.13
C LYS A 298 1.84 -15.99 -6.82
N ILE A 299 0.52 -16.08 -6.62
CA ILE A 299 -0.33 -14.91 -6.37
C ILE A 299 -1.11 -15.14 -5.09
N LEU A 300 -0.96 -14.22 -4.12
CA LEU A 300 -1.83 -14.14 -2.94
C LEU A 300 -3.09 -13.37 -3.29
N CYS A 301 -4.22 -13.88 -2.88
CA CYS A 301 -5.52 -13.21 -3.00
C CYS A 301 -6.42 -13.54 -1.80
N SER A 302 -7.38 -12.67 -1.55
CA SER A 302 -8.47 -12.92 -0.62
C SER A 302 -9.56 -13.70 -1.35
N HIS A 303 -9.73 -14.95 -0.97
CA HIS A 303 -10.57 -15.92 -1.65
C HIS A 303 -11.88 -16.14 -0.91
N ARG A 304 -12.98 -16.23 -1.66
CA ARG A 304 -14.35 -16.39 -1.16
C ARG A 304 -14.54 -17.74 -0.49
N LEU A 305 -15.07 -17.76 0.72
CA LEU A 305 -15.63 -18.96 1.33
C LEU A 305 -17.00 -19.32 0.71
N PRO A 306 -17.38 -20.59 0.65
CA PRO A 306 -18.66 -21.01 0.11
C PRO A 306 -19.85 -20.28 0.78
N GLY A 307 -20.80 -19.80 -0.02
CA GLY A 307 -21.98 -19.09 0.46
C GLY A 307 -21.77 -17.68 0.97
N SER A 308 -20.54 -17.14 0.89
CA SER A 308 -20.27 -15.78 1.37
C SER A 308 -20.94 -14.72 0.50
N LYS A 309 -21.42 -13.66 1.17
CA LYS A 309 -21.97 -12.45 0.56
C LYS A 309 -21.25 -11.23 1.11
N VAL A 310 -20.85 -10.33 0.24
CA VAL A 310 -20.16 -9.08 0.60
C VAL A 310 -21.14 -8.06 1.23
N ALA A 311 -20.57 -7.06 1.89
CA ALA A 311 -21.31 -5.96 2.52
C ALA A 311 -21.77 -4.86 1.54
N TRP A 312 -21.93 -5.18 0.27
CA TRP A 312 -22.26 -4.21 -0.78
C TRP A 312 -23.53 -4.62 -1.51
N GLU A 313 -24.37 -3.65 -1.83
CA GLU A 313 -25.54 -3.86 -2.65
C GLU A 313 -25.48 -2.98 -3.90
N PHE A 314 -25.65 -3.59 -5.07
CA PHE A 314 -25.68 -2.88 -6.35
C PHE A 314 -26.91 -1.99 -6.44
N GLN A 315 -26.72 -0.75 -6.90
CA GLN A 315 -27.78 0.25 -7.09
C GLN A 315 -28.00 0.52 -8.57
N ALA A 316 -28.90 -0.24 -9.19
CA ALA A 316 -29.16 -0.17 -10.64
C ALA A 316 -29.58 1.22 -11.14
N ASN A 317 -30.19 2.03 -10.28
CA ASN A 317 -30.73 3.34 -10.65
C ASN A 317 -29.75 4.51 -10.40
N ARG A 318 -28.56 4.24 -9.88
CA ARG A 318 -27.57 5.29 -9.70
C ARG A 318 -26.87 5.57 -11.04
N PRO A 319 -26.67 6.86 -11.38
CA PRO A 319 -25.98 7.24 -12.61
C PRO A 319 -24.47 7.00 -12.57
N ASP A 320 -23.92 6.66 -11.42
CA ASP A 320 -22.48 6.44 -11.22
C ASP A 320 -22.03 5.25 -12.07
N VAL A 321 -20.94 5.42 -12.77
CA VAL A 321 -20.42 4.43 -13.74
C VAL A 321 -19.26 3.61 -13.19
N ASP A 322 -18.94 3.77 -11.90
CA ASP A 322 -17.81 3.08 -11.27
C ASP A 322 -18.24 2.14 -10.12
N HIS A 323 -17.27 1.63 -9.39
CA HIS A 323 -17.50 0.74 -8.25
C HIS A 323 -18.29 1.38 -7.10
N PHE A 324 -18.45 2.70 -7.07
CA PHE A 324 -19.28 3.41 -6.08
C PHE A 324 -20.78 3.27 -6.36
N ASN A 325 -21.16 2.66 -7.47
CA ASN A 325 -22.56 2.28 -7.74
C ASN A 325 -23.06 1.16 -6.81
N ARG A 326 -22.60 1.16 -5.56
CA ARG A 326 -22.99 0.20 -4.54
C ARG A 326 -23.16 0.89 -3.19
N ASP A 327 -24.22 0.54 -2.48
CA ASP A 327 -24.39 0.95 -1.09
C ASP A 327 -23.70 -0.02 -0.16
N TYR A 328 -23.04 0.52 0.84
CA TYR A 328 -22.43 -0.26 1.90
C TYR A 328 -23.51 -0.69 2.91
N LYS A 329 -23.74 -1.99 3.02
CA LYS A 329 -24.74 -2.62 3.91
C LYS A 329 -24.09 -3.77 4.66
N PRO A 330 -23.38 -3.48 5.74
CA PRO A 330 -22.64 -4.51 6.50
C PRO A 330 -23.55 -5.61 7.04
N GLU A 331 -24.82 -5.30 7.28
CA GLU A 331 -25.86 -6.26 7.72
C GLU A 331 -26.17 -7.35 6.68
N LEU A 332 -25.80 -7.14 5.41
CA LEU A 332 -25.95 -8.16 4.38
C LEU A 332 -24.77 -9.13 4.32
N ALA A 333 -23.64 -8.75 4.92
CA ALA A 333 -22.44 -9.58 4.90
C ALA A 333 -22.66 -10.89 5.65
N ARG A 334 -22.25 -11.98 5.03
CA ARG A 334 -22.25 -13.31 5.64
C ARG A 334 -21.14 -14.15 5.07
N GLY A 335 -20.74 -15.21 5.79
CA GLY A 335 -19.60 -16.03 5.42
C GLY A 335 -18.29 -15.31 5.69
N GLY A 336 -17.37 -15.36 4.78
CA GLY A 336 -16.05 -14.77 4.96
C GLY A 336 -15.13 -14.98 3.77
N THR A 337 -13.87 -14.65 3.98
CA THR A 337 -12.77 -14.89 3.04
C THR A 337 -11.57 -15.48 3.76
N GLU A 338 -10.73 -16.15 3.02
CA GLU A 338 -9.42 -16.65 3.47
C GLU A 338 -8.33 -16.17 2.50
N ILE A 339 -7.11 -16.02 2.96
CA ILE A 339 -5.98 -15.78 2.07
C ILE A 339 -5.57 -17.10 1.43
N CYS A 340 -5.54 -17.11 0.11
CA CYS A 340 -5.07 -18.22 -0.70
C CYS A 340 -3.88 -17.80 -1.55
N ARG A 341 -3.07 -18.80 -1.90
CA ARG A 341 -1.98 -18.68 -2.87
C ARG A 341 -2.34 -19.46 -4.12
N ILE A 342 -2.33 -18.81 -5.27
CA ILE A 342 -2.66 -19.40 -6.56
C ILE A 342 -1.37 -19.60 -7.36
N ASP A 343 -1.16 -20.81 -7.88
CA ASP A 343 -0.11 -21.06 -8.87
C ASP A 343 -0.60 -20.60 -10.25
N PRO A 344 0.00 -19.55 -10.85
CA PRO A 344 -0.47 -19.03 -12.12
C PRO A 344 -0.29 -19.98 -13.29
N ARG A 345 0.55 -21.02 -13.18
CA ARG A 345 0.83 -21.98 -14.27
C ARG A 345 -0.33 -22.96 -14.50
N ASN A 346 -0.99 -23.38 -13.44
CA ASN A 346 -2.02 -24.44 -13.47
C ASN A 346 -3.31 -24.06 -12.74
N GLY A 347 -3.38 -22.88 -12.08
CA GLY A 347 -4.53 -22.44 -11.31
C GLY A 347 -4.72 -23.17 -9.98
N ALA A 348 -3.73 -23.95 -9.52
CA ALA A 348 -3.84 -24.65 -8.24
C ALA A 348 -3.90 -23.66 -7.07
N ILE A 349 -4.88 -23.84 -6.20
CA ILE A 349 -5.13 -22.96 -5.05
C ILE A 349 -4.65 -23.68 -3.78
N THR A 350 -3.80 -22.99 -3.03
CA THR A 350 -3.35 -23.42 -1.70
C THR A 350 -3.88 -22.44 -0.67
N LYS A 351 -4.61 -22.95 0.30
CA LYS A 351 -5.07 -22.16 1.46
C LYS A 351 -3.88 -21.79 2.33
N ILE A 352 -3.81 -20.51 2.72
CA ILE A 352 -2.79 -19.95 3.60
C ILE A 352 -3.37 -19.64 4.98
N THR A 353 -4.55 -19.02 5.04
CA THR A 353 -5.23 -18.80 6.30
C THR A 353 -6.44 -19.70 6.43
N GLU A 354 -6.78 -20.06 7.66
CA GLU A 354 -8.04 -20.69 8.00
C GLU A 354 -8.92 -19.66 8.67
N SER A 355 -10.11 -19.48 8.13
CA SER A 355 -11.11 -18.59 8.72
C SER A 355 -12.47 -19.25 8.72
N ASP A 356 -13.11 -19.26 9.89
CA ASP A 356 -14.49 -19.69 10.03
C ASP A 356 -15.43 -18.48 9.89
N PRO A 357 -16.59 -18.63 9.20
CA PRO A 357 -17.58 -17.57 9.19
C PRO A 357 -17.94 -17.12 10.62
N PRO A 358 -18.06 -15.81 10.89
CA PRO A 358 -18.13 -14.67 9.96
C PRO A 358 -16.81 -13.93 9.75
N THR A 359 -15.70 -14.62 9.59
CA THR A 359 -14.35 -14.04 9.50
C THR A 359 -13.97 -13.68 8.06
N TRP A 360 -13.39 -12.49 7.89
CA TRP A 360 -12.93 -11.95 6.61
C TRP A 360 -11.42 -11.66 6.69
N ASP A 361 -10.65 -12.33 5.83
CA ASP A 361 -9.21 -12.08 5.64
C ASP A 361 -9.01 -11.32 4.33
N PHE A 362 -8.30 -10.19 4.37
CA PHE A 362 -8.12 -9.30 3.22
C PHE A 362 -6.87 -8.43 3.34
N ARG A 363 -6.51 -7.71 2.27
CA ARG A 363 -5.36 -6.79 2.19
C ARG A 363 -4.06 -7.46 2.62
N GLN A 364 -3.81 -8.59 2.02
CA GLN A 364 -2.60 -9.37 2.22
C GLN A 364 -1.39 -8.71 1.55
N SER A 365 -0.23 -8.91 2.15
CA SER A 365 1.06 -8.48 1.61
C SER A 365 2.15 -9.46 2.06
N GLU A 366 3.05 -9.85 1.17
CA GLU A 366 4.20 -10.70 1.49
C GLU A 366 5.42 -9.83 1.78
N SER A 367 6.23 -10.22 2.76
CA SER A 367 7.50 -9.57 3.05
C SER A 367 8.50 -9.79 1.91
N SER A 368 9.45 -8.86 1.76
CA SER A 368 10.41 -8.91 0.64
C SER A 368 11.36 -10.12 0.66
N ASP A 369 11.55 -10.75 1.83
CA ASP A 369 12.26 -12.01 1.98
C ASP A 369 11.41 -13.24 1.60
N GLY A 370 10.08 -13.08 1.47
CA GLY A 370 9.14 -14.14 1.18
C GLY A 370 8.82 -15.05 2.38
N GLU A 371 9.27 -14.68 3.59
CA GLU A 371 9.13 -15.52 4.77
C GLU A 371 7.80 -15.30 5.51
N ARG A 372 7.19 -14.11 5.37
CA ARG A 372 6.01 -13.73 6.13
C ARG A 372 4.94 -13.09 5.27
N ILE A 373 3.72 -13.21 5.74
CA ILE A 373 2.59 -12.43 5.24
C ILE A 373 2.02 -11.56 6.36
N VAL A 374 1.52 -10.40 5.98
CA VAL A 374 0.69 -9.54 6.84
C VAL A 374 -0.66 -9.35 6.15
N PHE A 375 -1.73 -9.35 6.92
CA PHE A 375 -3.08 -9.22 6.39
C PHE A 375 -4.03 -8.62 7.42
N CYS A 376 -5.15 -8.11 6.94
CA CYS A 376 -6.26 -7.70 7.81
C CYS A 376 -7.19 -8.87 8.06
N ARG A 377 -7.67 -9.00 9.29
CA ARG A 377 -8.75 -9.92 9.69
C ARG A 377 -9.81 -9.18 10.46
N ALA A 378 -11.06 -9.37 10.07
CA ALA A 378 -12.22 -8.81 10.77
C ALA A 378 -13.37 -9.82 10.81
N ASN A 379 -14.10 -9.87 11.92
CA ASN A 379 -15.43 -10.48 11.94
C ASN A 379 -16.48 -9.47 11.50
N THR A 380 -17.54 -9.91 10.88
CA THR A 380 -18.67 -9.04 10.52
C THR A 380 -19.16 -8.27 11.75
N GLY A 381 -19.21 -6.94 11.64
CA GLY A 381 -19.60 -6.04 12.73
C GLY A 381 -18.47 -5.67 13.70
N GLN A 382 -17.25 -6.15 13.48
CA GLN A 382 -16.09 -5.81 14.31
C GLN A 382 -15.05 -5.01 13.51
N SER A 383 -14.26 -4.24 14.23
CA SER A 383 -13.12 -3.53 13.63
C SER A 383 -12.04 -4.50 13.17
N PRO A 384 -11.35 -4.23 12.04
CA PRO A 384 -10.28 -5.08 11.57
C PRO A 384 -9.06 -5.01 12.49
N ALA A 385 -8.32 -6.11 12.53
CA ALA A 385 -7.02 -6.18 13.16
C ALA A 385 -5.97 -6.64 12.15
N ILE A 386 -4.71 -6.26 12.36
CA ILE A 386 -3.61 -6.75 11.55
C ILE A 386 -3.04 -8.02 12.18
N TRP A 387 -2.88 -9.00 11.34
CA TRP A 387 -2.29 -10.29 11.64
C TRP A 387 -1.02 -10.48 10.83
N VAL A 388 -0.09 -11.23 11.40
CA VAL A 388 1.11 -11.72 10.72
C VAL A 388 1.13 -13.24 10.83
N ALA A 389 1.62 -13.89 9.78
CA ALA A 389 1.87 -15.32 9.76
C ALA A 389 3.16 -15.62 8.97
N ASP A 390 3.68 -16.81 9.09
CA ASP A 390 4.67 -17.32 8.16
C ASP A 390 4.05 -17.39 6.75
N SER A 391 4.87 -17.42 5.72
CA SER A 391 4.35 -17.40 4.33
C SER A 391 3.48 -18.62 3.96
N ASP A 392 3.55 -19.70 4.74
CA ASP A 392 2.70 -20.89 4.62
C ASP A 392 1.46 -20.86 5.55
N GLY A 393 1.24 -19.75 6.26
CA GLY A 393 0.09 -19.54 7.15
C GLY A 393 0.31 -19.99 8.59
N ARG A 394 1.41 -20.68 8.90
CA ARG A 394 1.71 -21.08 10.29
C ARG A 394 2.03 -19.88 11.17
N ASN A 395 1.99 -20.09 12.48
CA ASN A 395 2.31 -19.09 13.50
C ASN A 395 1.51 -17.79 13.38
N ALA A 396 0.28 -17.87 12.85
CA ALA A 396 -0.60 -16.71 12.69
C ALA A 396 -0.93 -16.07 14.05
N ARG A 397 -0.70 -14.76 14.17
CA ARG A 397 -0.99 -14.02 15.41
C ARG A 397 -1.43 -12.60 15.13
N MET A 398 -2.31 -12.09 15.98
CA MET A 398 -2.75 -10.70 15.94
C MET A 398 -1.67 -9.78 16.51
N LEU A 399 -1.29 -8.74 15.74
CA LEU A 399 -0.31 -7.73 16.15
C LEU A 399 -0.94 -6.51 16.80
N THR A 400 -2.15 -6.15 16.41
CA THR A 400 -2.80 -4.90 16.82
C THR A 400 -3.82 -5.06 17.95
N ARG A 401 -3.64 -6.08 18.79
CA ARG A 401 -4.47 -6.29 19.99
C ARG A 401 -4.35 -5.08 20.93
N GLY A 402 -5.48 -4.49 21.27
CA GLY A 402 -5.53 -3.32 22.18
C GLY A 402 -5.26 -1.97 21.49
N LEU A 403 -5.05 -1.94 20.19
CA LEU A 403 -5.10 -0.69 19.44
C LEU A 403 -6.57 -0.37 19.14
N ASN A 404 -7.20 0.24 20.08
CA ASN A 404 -8.53 0.85 20.19
C ASN A 404 -9.65 0.39 19.21
N ASP A 405 -10.84 0.96 19.42
CA ASP A 405 -12.11 0.60 18.76
C ASP A 405 -12.17 0.91 17.25
N ARG A 406 -11.23 1.66 16.70
CA ARG A 406 -11.24 2.03 15.28
C ARG A 406 -10.56 1.01 14.38
N GLY A 407 -9.89 0.02 14.97
CA GLY A 407 -9.20 -1.02 14.23
C GLY A 407 -7.90 -0.57 13.57
N ALA A 408 -7.30 -1.50 12.85
CA ALA A 408 -6.08 -1.27 12.09
C ALA A 408 -6.20 -1.90 10.70
N ASP A 409 -5.72 -1.21 9.67
CA ASP A 409 -5.98 -1.54 8.28
C ASP A 409 -4.80 -1.12 7.37
N HIS A 410 -4.83 -1.54 6.11
CA HIS A 410 -3.84 -1.21 5.08
C HIS A 410 -2.40 -1.55 5.45
N PRO A 411 -2.10 -2.79 5.87
CA PRO A 411 -0.73 -3.18 6.16
C PRO A 411 0.11 -3.20 4.88
N ARG A 412 1.31 -2.63 4.95
CA ARG A 412 2.25 -2.59 3.83
C ARG A 412 3.67 -2.76 4.33
N TRP A 413 4.34 -3.82 3.89
CA TRP A 413 5.73 -4.05 4.24
C TRP A 413 6.64 -2.92 3.76
N ILE A 414 7.62 -2.58 4.58
CA ILE A 414 8.76 -1.77 4.18
C ILE A 414 9.72 -2.70 3.45
N PRO A 415 10.10 -2.42 2.18
CA PRO A 415 11.03 -3.25 1.46
C PRO A 415 12.36 -3.36 2.23
N GLN A 416 12.80 -4.57 2.46
CA GLN A 416 14.16 -4.84 2.94
C GLN A 416 15.06 -4.96 1.72
N PHE A 417 15.72 -3.88 1.38
CA PHE A 417 16.77 -3.95 0.38
C PHE A 417 17.95 -4.68 1.01
N ALA A 418 18.40 -5.77 0.37
CA ALA A 418 19.60 -6.45 0.82
C ALA A 418 20.76 -5.45 0.79
N LEU A 419 21.29 -5.11 1.96
CA LEU A 419 22.53 -4.38 2.10
C LEU A 419 23.62 -5.20 1.41
N GLY A 420 23.98 -4.81 0.18
CA GLY A 420 25.15 -5.32 -0.50
C GLY A 420 25.01 -6.66 -1.20
N ARG A 421 24.54 -6.64 -2.46
CA ARG A 421 25.19 -7.43 -3.52
C ARG A 421 25.71 -6.42 -4.54
N SER A 422 26.96 -6.03 -4.31
CA SER A 422 27.82 -5.39 -5.33
C SER A 422 28.08 -6.36 -6.47
#